data_6fab7583d53526c36289484e5b4c8c1a
#
_entry.id   6fab7583d53526c36289484e5b4c8c1a
#
_cell.length_a   1.000
_cell.length_b   1.000
_cell.length_c   1.000
_cell.angle_alpha   90.00
_cell.angle_beta   90.00
_cell.angle_gamma   90.00
#
_symmetry.space_group_name_H-M   'P 1'
#
loop_
_entity.id
_entity.type
_entity.pdbx_description
1 polymer ?
#
loop_
_entity_poly.entity_id
_entity_poly.type
_entity_poly.pdbx_seq_one_letter_code
_entity_poly.pdbx_strand_id
1 'polypeptide(L)'
;MFGAKFQRKYALTDQGVQNTKKGTFWTVVVNLVVMGGVSILYLVMSDLMASLTDGVSLTDSLPVLAGLLVFALLSFLTHLQQYKATYGLVYGEVKATRLRLAERLRKLPLGFFGKQDLADLTETLMGDVNRMEHVWSHVLGYLYGSYISTAVIAVCLLWYDWRLTIACLWGVPVAFGLLFGSRKLTERQAEQTKYAAVRVSDGMQEALENVREIRATNQE
;
A
#
# COMPACT_ATOMS: atom_id res chain seq x y z
N MET A 1 19.28 1.54 2.50
CA MET A 1 17.99 0.88 2.43
C MET A 1 17.54 0.66 0.96
N PHE A 2 17.56 1.66 0.12
CA PHE A 2 17.15 1.61 -1.29
C PHE A 2 18.35 1.42 -2.25
N GLY A 3 19.03 0.27 -2.16
CA GLY A 3 20.21 -0.03 -2.99
C GLY A 3 19.88 -0.98 -4.17
N ALA A 4 20.92 -1.42 -4.91
CA ALA A 4 20.78 -2.29 -6.07
C ALA A 4 20.03 -3.61 -5.76
N LYS A 5 20.15 -4.15 -4.55
CA LYS A 5 19.38 -5.33 -4.11
C LYS A 5 17.87 -5.06 -4.03
N PHE A 6 17.49 -3.86 -3.55
CA PHE A 6 16.08 -3.42 -3.49
C PHE A 6 15.50 -3.28 -4.90
N GLN A 7 16.24 -2.63 -5.78
CA GLN A 7 15.86 -2.43 -7.17
C GLN A 7 15.59 -3.76 -7.89
N ARG A 8 16.48 -4.74 -7.71
CA ARG A 8 16.29 -6.09 -8.29
C ARG A 8 15.12 -6.84 -7.67
N LYS A 9 14.92 -6.75 -6.35
CA LYS A 9 13.85 -7.45 -5.65
C LYS A 9 12.46 -7.01 -6.10
N TYR A 10 12.28 -5.73 -6.42
CA TYR A 10 10.99 -5.16 -6.81
C TYR A 10 10.91 -4.79 -8.29
N ALA A 11 11.92 -5.18 -9.10
CA ALA A 11 12.01 -4.90 -10.53
C ALA A 11 11.80 -3.41 -10.91
N LEU A 12 12.25 -2.49 -10.02
CA LEU A 12 12.11 -1.05 -10.20
C LEU A 12 13.20 -0.49 -11.10
N THR A 13 12.88 0.58 -11.83
CA THR A 13 13.89 1.42 -12.49
C THR A 13 14.56 2.35 -11.49
N ASP A 14 15.63 3.03 -11.91
CA ASP A 14 16.27 4.09 -11.10
C ASP A 14 15.26 5.19 -10.75
N GLN A 15 14.39 5.52 -11.69
CA GLN A 15 13.32 6.48 -11.48
C GLN A 15 12.25 5.96 -10.52
N GLY A 16 11.89 4.67 -10.63
CA GLY A 16 10.98 3.98 -9.70
C GLY A 16 11.51 3.96 -8.27
N VAL A 17 12.80 3.76 -8.07
CA VAL A 17 13.45 3.85 -6.74
C VAL A 17 13.38 5.27 -6.17
N GLN A 18 13.63 6.30 -6.99
CA GLN A 18 13.50 7.69 -6.55
C GLN A 18 12.06 8.04 -6.18
N ASN A 19 11.10 7.57 -6.96
CA ASN A 19 9.68 7.77 -6.70
C ASN A 19 9.24 7.07 -5.40
N THR A 20 9.70 5.85 -5.16
CA THR A 20 9.46 5.14 -3.90
C THR A 20 10.07 5.89 -2.70
N LYS A 21 11.26 6.45 -2.84
CA LYS A 21 11.86 7.30 -1.79
C LYS A 21 11.02 8.53 -1.49
N LYS A 22 10.51 9.22 -2.51
CA LYS A 22 9.64 10.39 -2.33
C LYS A 22 8.31 9.98 -1.66
N GLY A 23 7.70 8.88 -2.11
CA GLY A 23 6.48 8.35 -1.49
C GLY A 23 6.70 7.98 -0.02
N THR A 24 7.80 7.28 0.29
CA THR A 24 8.19 6.95 1.67
C THR A 24 8.39 8.20 2.53
N PHE A 25 9.09 9.20 2.02
CA PHE A 25 9.32 10.45 2.75
C PHE A 25 8.00 11.15 3.10
N TRP A 26 7.12 11.33 2.11
CA TRP A 26 5.82 11.97 2.35
C TRP A 26 4.92 11.14 3.28
N THR A 27 5.00 9.82 3.23
CA THR A 27 4.30 8.95 4.18
C THR A 27 4.79 9.16 5.62
N VAL A 28 6.10 9.30 5.83
CA VAL A 28 6.66 9.63 7.14
C VAL A 28 6.15 10.99 7.63
N VAL A 29 6.18 12.01 6.76
CA VAL A 29 5.68 13.35 7.09
C VAL A 29 4.20 13.30 7.50
N VAL A 30 3.37 12.63 6.71
CA VAL A 30 1.93 12.49 7.02
C VAL A 30 1.72 11.77 8.35
N ASN A 31 2.42 10.67 8.62
CA ASN A 31 2.29 9.94 9.88
C ASN A 31 2.68 10.81 11.09
N LEU A 32 3.72 11.62 10.97
CA LEU A 32 4.12 12.56 12.03
C LEU A 32 3.10 13.69 12.22
N VAL A 33 2.54 14.22 11.13
CA VAL A 33 1.47 15.23 11.20
C VAL A 33 0.22 14.65 11.87
N VAL A 34 -0.19 13.44 11.50
CA VAL A 34 -1.35 12.76 12.12
C VAL A 34 -1.12 12.53 13.62
N MET A 35 0.10 12.14 14.02
CA MET A 35 0.46 12.03 15.44
C MET A 35 0.38 13.38 16.17
N GLY A 36 0.81 14.48 15.52
CA GLY A 36 0.61 15.83 16.02
C GLY A 36 -0.88 16.16 16.24
N GLY A 37 -1.76 15.65 15.37
CA GLY A 37 -3.22 15.80 15.50
C GLY A 37 -3.79 15.12 16.74
N VAL A 38 -3.27 13.97 17.13
CA VAL A 38 -3.66 13.30 18.40
C VAL A 38 -3.30 14.18 19.60
N SER A 39 -2.13 14.83 19.57
CA SER A 39 -1.72 15.78 20.62
C SER A 39 -2.62 17.02 20.67
N ILE A 40 -3.02 17.56 19.52
CA ILE A 40 -3.97 18.68 19.44
C ILE A 40 -5.33 18.25 19.98
N LEU A 41 -5.81 17.06 19.64
CA LEU A 41 -7.09 16.55 20.17
C LEU A 41 -7.06 16.44 21.70
N TYR A 42 -5.94 15.97 22.28
CA TYR A 42 -5.75 15.92 23.72
C TYR A 42 -5.83 17.32 24.35
N LEU A 43 -5.16 18.33 23.77
CA LEU A 43 -5.23 19.72 24.24
C LEU A 43 -6.64 20.28 24.18
N VAL A 44 -7.36 20.04 23.09
CA VAL A 44 -8.76 20.47 22.94
C VAL A 44 -9.65 19.82 23.98
N MET A 45 -9.48 18.51 24.23
CA MET A 45 -10.26 17.82 25.26
C MET A 45 -9.94 18.33 26.67
N SER A 46 -8.68 18.61 26.98
CA SER A 46 -8.30 19.15 28.28
C SER A 46 -8.88 20.56 28.51
N ASP A 47 -8.86 21.39 27.48
CA ASP A 47 -9.44 22.75 27.52
C ASP A 47 -10.96 22.71 27.67
N LEU A 48 -11.64 21.84 26.93
CA LEU A 48 -13.06 21.59 27.04
C LEU A 48 -13.46 21.12 28.45
N MET A 49 -12.70 20.22 29.04
CA MET A 49 -12.94 19.74 30.42
C MET A 49 -12.76 20.84 31.45
N ALA A 50 -11.78 21.73 31.28
CA ALA A 50 -11.60 22.90 32.15
C ALA A 50 -12.77 23.90 32.00
N SER A 51 -13.22 24.12 30.76
CA SER A 51 -14.33 25.06 30.49
C SER A 51 -15.70 24.58 30.99
N LEU A 52 -15.90 23.27 31.16
CA LEU A 52 -17.12 22.71 31.77
C LEU A 52 -17.27 23.10 33.24
N THR A 53 -16.17 23.40 33.95
CA THR A 53 -16.19 23.88 35.36
C THR A 53 -16.39 25.38 35.48
N ASP A 54 -15.87 26.19 34.54
CA ASP A 54 -15.82 27.65 34.64
C ASP A 54 -16.79 28.37 33.67
N GLY A 55 -17.50 27.63 32.83
CA GLY A 55 -18.39 28.15 31.79
C GLY A 55 -17.66 28.44 30.47
N VAL A 56 -18.30 28.07 29.35
CA VAL A 56 -17.71 28.22 28.00
C VAL A 56 -17.84 29.66 27.53
N SER A 57 -16.72 30.36 27.33
CA SER A 57 -16.66 31.64 26.64
C SER A 57 -16.33 31.43 25.14
N LEU A 58 -17.08 32.06 24.24
CA LEU A 58 -16.84 32.02 22.79
C LEU A 58 -15.46 32.58 22.42
N THR A 59 -14.96 33.53 23.21
CA THR A 59 -13.61 34.11 22.99
C THR A 59 -12.48 33.12 23.23
N ASP A 60 -12.64 32.22 24.19
CA ASP A 60 -11.62 31.21 24.55
C ASP A 60 -11.61 30.04 23.58
N SER A 61 -12.71 29.77 22.89
CA SER A 61 -12.83 28.71 21.88
C SER A 61 -12.27 29.10 20.52
N LEU A 62 -12.12 30.38 20.19
CA LEU A 62 -11.62 30.86 18.90
C LEU A 62 -10.20 30.39 18.55
N PRO A 63 -9.18 30.48 19.44
CA PRO A 63 -7.84 30.00 19.14
C PRO A 63 -7.80 28.49 18.92
N VAL A 64 -8.61 27.71 19.61
CA VAL A 64 -8.73 26.26 19.46
C VAL A 64 -9.30 25.93 18.08
N LEU A 65 -10.38 26.60 17.66
CA LEU A 65 -10.96 26.43 16.33
C LEU A 65 -9.98 26.83 15.22
N ALA A 66 -9.26 27.94 15.39
CA ALA A 66 -8.21 28.35 14.44
C ALA A 66 -7.09 27.32 14.35
N GLY A 67 -6.64 26.76 15.46
CA GLY A 67 -5.65 25.69 15.52
C GLY A 67 -6.11 24.42 14.78
N LEU A 68 -7.35 24.00 14.97
CA LEU A 68 -7.96 22.87 14.26
C LEU A 68 -8.04 23.12 12.75
N LEU A 69 -8.43 24.32 12.32
CA LEU A 69 -8.46 24.66 10.90
C LEU A 69 -7.07 24.65 10.26
N VAL A 70 -6.07 25.21 10.93
CA VAL A 70 -4.67 25.17 10.47
C VAL A 70 -4.16 23.74 10.37
N PHE A 71 -4.46 22.92 11.38
CA PHE A 71 -4.09 21.49 11.36
C PHE A 71 -4.79 20.74 10.23
N ALA A 72 -6.08 20.96 10.00
CA ALA A 72 -6.84 20.36 8.92
C ALA A 72 -6.25 20.73 7.55
N LEU A 73 -5.90 22.01 7.34
CA LEU A 73 -5.26 22.48 6.13
C LEU A 73 -3.88 21.84 5.93
N LEU A 74 -3.06 21.80 6.98
CA LEU A 74 -1.74 21.16 6.95
C LEU A 74 -1.84 19.67 6.62
N SER A 75 -2.77 18.97 7.26
CA SER A 75 -3.06 17.55 6.99
C SER A 75 -3.51 17.34 5.55
N PHE A 76 -4.40 18.18 5.04
CA PHE A 76 -4.85 18.10 3.65
C PHE A 76 -3.70 18.30 2.67
N LEU A 77 -2.86 19.30 2.86
CA LEU A 77 -1.73 19.59 1.98
C LEU A 77 -0.69 18.47 1.99
N THR A 78 -0.37 17.92 3.17
CA THR A 78 0.60 16.81 3.29
C THR A 78 0.06 15.53 2.67
N HIS A 79 -1.23 15.19 2.86
CA HIS A 79 -1.86 14.04 2.21
C HIS A 79 -1.93 14.21 0.68
N LEU A 80 -2.20 15.42 0.19
CA LEU A 80 -2.21 15.70 -1.25
C LEU A 80 -0.82 15.46 -1.87
N GLN A 81 0.24 15.89 -1.20
CA GLN A 81 1.61 15.63 -1.66
C GLN A 81 1.98 14.15 -1.59
N GLN A 82 1.59 13.45 -0.52
CA GLN A 82 1.76 12.01 -0.40
C GLN A 82 1.04 11.29 -1.55
N TYR A 83 -0.21 11.63 -1.82
CA TYR A 83 -0.99 11.05 -2.90
C TYR A 83 -0.30 11.21 -4.26
N LYS A 84 0.13 12.42 -4.60
CA LYS A 84 0.88 12.69 -5.83
C LYS A 84 2.19 11.91 -5.92
N ALA A 85 2.94 11.83 -4.81
CA ALA A 85 4.21 11.13 -4.75
C ALA A 85 4.06 9.60 -4.79
N THR A 86 2.96 9.06 -4.31
CA THR A 86 2.73 7.61 -4.24
C THR A 86 2.04 7.10 -5.50
N TYR A 87 0.93 7.70 -5.90
CA TYR A 87 0.14 7.21 -7.03
C TYR A 87 0.55 7.83 -8.37
N GLY A 88 0.71 9.15 -8.43
CA GLY A 88 0.99 9.85 -9.69
C GLY A 88 2.27 9.40 -10.38
N LEU A 89 3.31 9.07 -9.59
CA LEU A 89 4.60 8.64 -10.12
C LEU A 89 4.65 7.16 -10.51
N VAL A 90 3.84 6.31 -9.85
CA VAL A 90 3.79 4.86 -10.12
C VAL A 90 3.15 4.57 -11.46
N TYR A 91 2.09 5.29 -11.84
CA TYR A 91 1.45 5.09 -13.16
C TYR A 91 2.42 5.31 -14.34
N GLY A 92 3.33 6.28 -14.20
CA GLY A 92 4.40 6.50 -15.20
C GLY A 92 5.36 5.32 -15.30
N GLU A 93 5.75 4.72 -14.17
CA GLU A 93 6.63 3.56 -14.12
C GLU A 93 5.97 2.30 -14.72
N VAL A 94 4.69 2.08 -14.41
CA VAL A 94 3.90 0.96 -14.97
C VAL A 94 3.80 1.08 -16.48
N LYS A 95 3.45 2.27 -17.00
CA LYS A 95 3.41 2.53 -18.43
C LYS A 95 4.76 2.23 -19.11
N ALA A 96 5.85 2.72 -18.52
CA ALA A 96 7.19 2.48 -19.03
C ALA A 96 7.58 0.99 -18.98
N THR A 97 7.15 0.26 -17.97
CA THR A 97 7.39 -1.18 -17.82
C THR A 97 6.64 -1.99 -18.87
N ARG A 98 5.35 -1.70 -19.08
CA ARG A 98 4.55 -2.35 -20.15
C ARG A 98 5.15 -2.10 -21.53
N LEU A 99 5.54 -0.86 -21.81
CA LEU A 99 6.16 -0.51 -23.10
C LEU A 99 7.47 -1.25 -23.32
N ARG A 100 8.33 -1.32 -22.30
CA ARG A 100 9.60 -2.08 -22.34
C ARG A 100 9.39 -3.58 -22.56
N LEU A 101 8.38 -4.16 -21.89
CA LEU A 101 8.03 -5.58 -22.09
C LEU A 101 7.53 -5.82 -23.53
N ALA A 102 6.62 -4.99 -24.02
CA ALA A 102 6.13 -5.08 -25.40
C ALA A 102 7.25 -4.94 -26.45
N GLU A 103 8.17 -3.99 -26.23
CA GLU A 103 9.33 -3.82 -27.12
C GLU A 103 10.29 -5.01 -27.08
N ARG A 104 10.48 -5.63 -25.91
CA ARG A 104 11.30 -6.86 -25.79
C ARG A 104 10.62 -8.02 -26.50
N LEU A 105 9.32 -8.21 -26.32
CA LEU A 105 8.57 -9.25 -27.01
C LEU A 105 8.65 -9.07 -28.53
N ARG A 106 8.51 -7.85 -29.02
CA ARG A 106 8.63 -7.55 -30.48
C ARG A 106 9.99 -7.97 -31.07
N LYS A 107 11.04 -8.01 -30.28
CA LYS A 107 12.39 -8.40 -30.72
C LYS A 107 12.64 -9.92 -30.67
N LEU A 108 11.70 -10.70 -30.14
CA LEU A 108 11.84 -12.14 -30.10
C LEU A 108 11.56 -12.80 -31.44
N PRO A 109 12.24 -13.89 -31.78
CA PRO A 109 12.02 -14.62 -33.01
C PRO A 109 10.63 -15.27 -33.03
N LEU A 110 10.02 -15.40 -34.22
CA LEU A 110 8.69 -16.03 -34.40
C LEU A 110 8.60 -17.43 -33.79
N GLY A 111 9.69 -18.20 -33.81
CA GLY A 111 9.74 -19.52 -33.19
C GLY A 111 9.55 -19.53 -31.67
N PHE A 112 9.72 -18.39 -31.00
CA PHE A 112 9.39 -18.24 -29.58
C PHE A 112 7.87 -18.29 -29.38
N PHE A 113 7.13 -17.56 -30.18
CA PHE A 113 5.67 -17.48 -30.09
C PHE A 113 4.96 -18.78 -30.45
N GLY A 114 5.57 -19.62 -31.28
CA GLY A 114 5.04 -20.95 -31.59
C GLY A 114 5.21 -21.97 -30.47
N LYS A 115 6.04 -21.69 -29.45
CA LYS A 115 6.31 -22.58 -28.30
C LYS A 115 5.65 -22.09 -27.01
N GLN A 116 5.15 -20.88 -26.98
CA GLN A 116 4.55 -20.25 -25.81
C GLN A 116 3.06 -20.07 -26.02
N ASP A 117 2.30 -20.22 -24.95
CA ASP A 117 0.89 -19.90 -24.97
C ASP A 117 0.71 -18.36 -24.99
N LEU A 118 -0.06 -17.90 -25.98
CA LEU A 118 -0.38 -16.47 -26.12
C LEU A 118 -1.17 -15.94 -24.94
N ALA A 119 -2.00 -16.78 -24.30
CA ALA A 119 -2.76 -16.43 -23.11
C ALA A 119 -1.84 -16.16 -21.93
N ASP A 120 -0.81 -16.98 -21.71
CA ASP A 120 0.18 -16.81 -20.64
C ASP A 120 1.00 -15.52 -20.84
N LEU A 121 1.40 -15.20 -22.07
CA LEU A 121 2.08 -13.94 -22.39
C LEU A 121 1.19 -12.73 -22.14
N THR A 122 -0.09 -12.83 -22.43
CA THR A 122 -1.07 -11.75 -22.19
C THR A 122 -1.30 -11.56 -20.68
N GLU A 123 -1.43 -12.66 -19.92
CA GLU A 123 -1.55 -12.61 -18.47
C GLU A 123 -0.32 -11.97 -17.83
N THR A 124 0.89 -12.31 -18.30
CA THR A 124 2.14 -11.68 -17.82
C THR A 124 2.15 -10.18 -18.10
N LEU A 125 1.76 -9.74 -19.31
CA LEU A 125 1.74 -8.33 -19.68
C LEU A 125 0.68 -7.51 -18.94
N MET A 126 -0.48 -8.08 -18.72
CA MET A 126 -1.62 -7.37 -18.15
C MET A 126 -1.79 -7.68 -16.67
N GLY A 127 -1.82 -8.95 -16.29
CA GLY A 127 -2.08 -9.42 -14.92
C GLY A 127 -0.90 -9.19 -13.98
N ASP A 128 0.28 -9.69 -14.33
CA ASP A 128 1.44 -9.59 -13.44
C ASP A 128 1.93 -8.15 -13.28
N VAL A 129 1.90 -7.34 -14.35
CA VAL A 129 2.26 -5.92 -14.26
C VAL A 129 1.25 -5.15 -13.40
N ASN A 130 -0.06 -5.49 -13.42
CA ASN A 130 -1.05 -4.91 -12.52
C ASN A 130 -0.77 -5.28 -11.06
N ARG A 131 -0.38 -6.52 -10.78
CA ARG A 131 0.00 -6.95 -9.41
C ARG A 131 1.23 -6.18 -8.93
N MET A 132 2.23 -5.97 -9.79
CA MET A 132 3.40 -5.14 -9.48
C MET A 132 3.01 -3.67 -9.24
N GLU A 133 2.11 -3.12 -10.04
CA GLU A 133 1.57 -1.78 -9.86
C GLU A 133 0.95 -1.61 -8.47
N HIS A 134 0.12 -2.57 -8.06
CA HIS A 134 -0.49 -2.56 -6.73
C HIS A 134 0.56 -2.58 -5.61
N VAL A 135 1.59 -3.40 -5.73
CA VAL A 135 2.70 -3.44 -4.76
C VAL A 135 3.47 -2.12 -4.73
N TRP A 136 3.76 -1.54 -5.87
CA TRP A 136 4.52 -0.28 -5.95
C TRP A 136 3.73 0.91 -5.40
N SER A 137 2.43 1.00 -5.71
CA SER A 137 1.57 2.11 -5.31
C SER A 137 1.06 2.00 -3.86
N HIS A 138 0.62 0.80 -3.45
CA HIS A 138 -0.09 0.64 -2.18
C HIS A 138 0.77 0.04 -1.06
N VAL A 139 1.85 -0.68 -1.40
CA VAL A 139 2.63 -1.39 -0.39
C VAL A 139 3.95 -0.72 -0.09
N LEU A 140 4.79 -0.46 -1.10
CA LEU A 140 6.18 -0.05 -0.84
C LEU A 140 6.31 1.27 -0.08
N GLY A 141 5.66 2.32 -0.56
CA GLY A 141 5.74 3.64 0.06
C GLY A 141 5.21 3.65 1.49
N TYR A 142 4.06 3.02 1.69
CA TYR A 142 3.41 2.94 3.01
C TYR A 142 4.18 2.06 3.98
N LEU A 143 4.61 0.87 3.56
CA LEU A 143 5.33 -0.07 4.42
C LEU A 143 6.63 0.52 4.95
N TYR A 144 7.48 1.05 4.06
CA TYR A 144 8.73 1.66 4.48
C TYR A 144 8.53 2.98 5.23
N GLY A 145 7.51 3.76 4.84
CA GLY A 145 7.11 4.96 5.56
C GLY A 145 6.66 4.67 6.98
N SER A 146 5.82 3.64 7.16
CA SER A 146 5.35 3.22 8.48
C SER A 146 6.48 2.70 9.36
N TYR A 147 7.41 1.91 8.82
CA TYR A 147 8.57 1.46 9.60
C TYR A 147 9.43 2.61 10.10
N ILE A 148 9.71 3.59 9.23
CA ILE A 148 10.53 4.76 9.61
C ILE A 148 9.77 5.62 10.62
N SER A 149 8.49 5.94 10.39
CA SER A 149 7.70 6.76 11.32
C SER A 149 7.53 6.08 12.67
N THR A 150 7.26 4.78 12.71
CA THR A 150 7.18 4.02 13.97
C THR A 150 8.51 4.04 14.72
N ALA A 151 9.64 3.89 14.03
CA ALA A 151 10.95 3.97 14.66
C ALA A 151 11.22 5.37 15.23
N VAL A 152 10.88 6.44 14.50
CA VAL A 152 11.02 7.82 15.00
C VAL A 152 10.15 8.05 16.23
N ILE A 153 8.88 7.65 16.18
CA ILE A 153 7.95 7.79 17.32
C ILE A 153 8.44 6.96 18.51
N ALA A 154 8.91 5.73 18.29
CA ALA A 154 9.46 4.89 19.34
C ALA A 154 10.65 5.55 20.05
N VAL A 155 11.58 6.17 19.29
CA VAL A 155 12.72 6.91 19.87
C VAL A 155 12.24 8.10 20.67
N CYS A 156 11.29 8.88 20.17
CA CYS A 156 10.70 10.01 20.92
C CYS A 156 10.03 9.57 22.23
N LEU A 157 9.26 8.49 22.18
CA LEU A 157 8.59 7.94 23.36
C LEU A 157 9.57 7.36 24.37
N LEU A 158 10.64 6.69 23.92
CA LEU A 158 11.69 6.17 24.80
C LEU A 158 12.41 7.28 25.58
N TRP A 159 12.53 8.46 24.97
CA TRP A 159 13.11 9.62 25.64
C TRP A 159 12.21 10.20 26.71
N TYR A 160 10.89 10.09 26.54
CA TYR A 160 9.91 10.60 27.49
C TYR A 160 9.68 9.60 28.64
N ASP A 161 9.30 8.35 28.34
CA ASP A 161 9.10 7.27 29.34
C ASP A 161 9.29 5.90 28.67
N TRP A 162 10.37 5.20 29.06
CA TRP A 162 10.71 3.89 28.52
C TRP A 162 9.69 2.80 28.90
N ARG A 163 9.05 2.91 30.09
CA ARG A 163 8.06 1.93 30.57
C ARG A 163 6.80 1.98 29.74
N LEU A 164 6.31 3.20 29.50
CA LEU A 164 5.13 3.42 28.66
C LEU A 164 5.39 3.00 27.22
N THR A 165 6.59 3.28 26.70
CA THR A 165 6.99 2.87 25.35
C THR A 165 6.97 1.36 25.18
N ILE A 166 7.50 0.59 26.14
CA ILE A 166 7.45 -0.87 26.09
C ILE A 166 6.00 -1.36 26.15
N ALA A 167 5.18 -0.78 27.03
CA ALA A 167 3.76 -1.13 27.13
C ALA A 167 2.98 -0.86 25.82
N CYS A 168 3.29 0.22 25.11
CA CYS A 168 2.66 0.54 23.83
C CYS A 168 3.17 -0.32 22.66
N LEU A 169 4.48 -0.61 22.64
CA LEU A 169 5.11 -1.29 21.51
C LEU A 169 5.18 -2.81 21.63
N TRP A 170 4.85 -3.40 22.79
CA TRP A 170 4.95 -4.85 22.99
C TRP A 170 4.11 -5.67 21.99
N GLY A 171 3.00 -5.11 21.51
CA GLY A 171 2.15 -5.73 20.50
C GLY A 171 2.82 -5.90 19.14
N VAL A 172 3.83 -5.06 18.83
CA VAL A 172 4.52 -5.11 17.52
C VAL A 172 5.30 -6.43 17.35
N PRO A 173 6.19 -6.85 18.27
CA PRO A 173 6.86 -8.14 18.16
C PRO A 173 5.89 -9.33 18.18
N VAL A 174 4.78 -9.25 18.92
CA VAL A 174 3.75 -10.30 18.92
C VAL A 174 3.10 -10.40 17.54
N ALA A 175 2.72 -9.28 16.94
CA ALA A 175 2.15 -9.25 15.59
C ALA A 175 3.12 -9.81 14.53
N PHE A 176 4.40 -9.44 14.60
CA PHE A 176 5.42 -10.03 13.72
C PHE A 176 5.59 -11.55 13.96
N GLY A 177 5.59 -12.00 15.19
CA GLY A 177 5.64 -13.43 15.52
C GLY A 177 4.49 -14.21 14.89
N LEU A 178 3.26 -13.68 14.99
CA LEU A 178 2.08 -14.26 14.37
C LEU A 178 2.17 -14.26 12.82
N LEU A 179 2.62 -13.16 12.22
CA LEU A 179 2.80 -13.06 10.77
C LEU A 179 3.83 -14.07 10.25
N PHE A 180 4.97 -14.19 10.91
CA PHE A 180 5.99 -15.16 10.50
C PHE A 180 5.54 -16.60 10.75
N GLY A 181 4.83 -16.85 11.86
CA GLY A 181 4.29 -18.18 12.19
C GLY A 181 3.20 -18.64 11.21
N SER A 182 2.32 -17.71 10.78
CA SER A 182 1.22 -18.00 9.84
C SER A 182 1.65 -18.03 8.36
N ARG A 183 2.86 -17.60 8.03
CA ARG A 183 3.34 -17.46 6.65
C ARG A 183 3.16 -18.73 5.82
N LYS A 184 3.57 -19.90 6.34
CA LYS A 184 3.44 -21.19 5.64
C LYS A 184 1.96 -21.56 5.38
N LEU A 185 1.09 -21.21 6.32
CA LEU A 185 -0.35 -21.45 6.18
C LEU A 185 -0.93 -20.56 5.09
N THR A 186 -0.57 -19.27 5.10
CA THR A 186 -1.00 -18.30 4.08
C THR A 186 -0.49 -18.67 2.68
N GLU A 187 0.75 -19.13 2.56
CA GLU A 187 1.32 -19.59 1.29
C GLU A 187 0.55 -20.79 0.74
N ARG A 188 0.22 -21.79 1.59
CA ARG A 188 -0.61 -22.95 1.19
C ARG A 188 -2.02 -22.54 0.76
N GLN A 189 -2.65 -21.65 1.50
CA GLN A 189 -3.99 -21.15 1.15
C GLN A 189 -4.00 -20.37 -0.16
N ALA A 190 -2.98 -19.54 -0.39
CA ALA A 190 -2.82 -18.79 -1.64
C ALA A 190 -2.67 -19.74 -2.84
N GLU A 191 -1.90 -20.81 -2.68
CA GLU A 191 -1.71 -21.85 -3.71
C GLU A 191 -3.03 -22.60 -3.99
N GLN A 192 -3.77 -23.00 -2.96
CA GLN A 192 -5.09 -23.64 -3.11
C GLN A 192 -6.10 -22.71 -3.81
N THR A 193 -6.12 -21.42 -3.45
CA THR A 193 -6.98 -20.43 -4.08
C THR A 193 -6.62 -20.25 -5.55
N LYS A 194 -5.33 -20.25 -5.90
CA LYS A 194 -4.88 -20.19 -7.30
C LYS A 194 -5.38 -21.40 -8.10
N TYR A 195 -5.22 -22.62 -7.58
CA TYR A 195 -5.72 -23.83 -8.25
C TYR A 195 -7.26 -23.86 -8.38
N ALA A 196 -7.97 -23.34 -7.38
CA ALA A 196 -9.42 -23.22 -7.46
C ALA A 196 -9.84 -22.19 -8.53
N ALA A 197 -9.17 -21.06 -8.62
CA ALA A 197 -9.43 -20.05 -9.64
C ALA A 197 -9.17 -20.57 -11.06
N VAL A 198 -8.08 -21.31 -11.27
CA VAL A 198 -7.80 -21.95 -12.57
C VAL A 198 -8.91 -22.93 -12.93
N ARG A 199 -9.32 -23.81 -12.02
CA ARG A 199 -10.43 -24.76 -12.27
C ARG A 199 -11.75 -24.07 -12.63
N VAL A 200 -12.06 -22.96 -11.98
CA VAL A 200 -13.26 -22.17 -12.32
C VAL A 200 -13.13 -21.58 -13.73
N SER A 201 -11.96 -21.06 -14.07
CA SER A 201 -11.69 -20.51 -15.40
C SER A 201 -11.81 -21.57 -16.49
N ASP A 202 -11.23 -22.75 -16.28
CA ASP A 202 -11.31 -23.90 -17.19
C ASP A 202 -12.76 -24.35 -17.37
N GLY A 203 -13.53 -24.48 -16.28
CA GLY A 203 -14.95 -24.84 -16.34
C GLY A 203 -15.82 -23.80 -17.06
N MET A 204 -15.51 -22.51 -16.87
CA MET A 204 -16.19 -21.44 -17.62
C MET A 204 -15.85 -21.50 -19.12
N GLN A 205 -14.60 -21.76 -19.46
CA GLN A 205 -14.18 -21.89 -20.85
C GLN A 205 -14.86 -23.11 -21.51
N GLU A 206 -14.86 -24.27 -20.87
CA GLU A 206 -15.54 -25.46 -21.33
C GLU A 206 -17.05 -25.24 -21.54
N ALA A 207 -17.72 -24.56 -20.61
CA ALA A 207 -19.13 -24.19 -20.73
C ALA A 207 -19.40 -23.24 -21.90
N LEU A 208 -18.49 -22.27 -22.15
CA LEU A 208 -18.61 -21.34 -23.27
C LEU A 208 -18.34 -22.02 -24.63
N GLU A 209 -17.38 -22.93 -24.70
CA GLU A 209 -17.10 -23.69 -25.92
C GLU A 209 -18.23 -24.63 -26.28
N ASN A 210 -18.86 -25.25 -25.28
CA ASN A 210 -19.95 -26.20 -25.46
C ASN A 210 -21.35 -25.59 -25.32
N VAL A 211 -21.49 -24.27 -25.30
CA VAL A 211 -22.78 -23.57 -25.10
C VAL A 211 -23.87 -23.96 -26.10
N ARG A 212 -23.47 -24.28 -27.34
CA ARG A 212 -24.41 -24.75 -28.37
C ARG A 212 -24.99 -26.14 -28.06
N GLU A 213 -24.14 -27.06 -27.56
CA GLU A 213 -24.54 -28.41 -27.18
C GLU A 213 -25.42 -28.40 -25.91
N ILE A 214 -25.06 -27.61 -24.92
CA ILE A 214 -25.82 -27.40 -23.69
C ILE A 214 -27.22 -26.89 -24.02
N ARG A 215 -27.33 -25.90 -24.89
CA ARG A 215 -28.64 -25.39 -25.36
C ARG A 215 -29.43 -26.38 -26.21
N ALA A 216 -28.75 -27.17 -27.04
CA ALA A 216 -29.42 -28.18 -27.89
C ALA A 216 -29.97 -29.34 -27.07
N THR A 217 -29.35 -29.67 -25.93
CA THR A 217 -29.78 -30.77 -25.03
C THR A 217 -30.68 -30.27 -23.89
N ASN A 218 -31.01 -28.96 -23.83
CA ASN A 218 -31.88 -28.35 -22.80
C ASN A 218 -31.44 -28.66 -21.36
N GLN A 219 -30.14 -28.79 -21.13
CA GLN A 219 -29.48 -28.93 -19.82
C GLN A 219 -28.94 -27.59 -19.36
N GLU A 220 -29.84 -26.68 -18.94
CA GLU A 220 -29.48 -25.40 -18.33
C GLU A 220 -29.27 -25.55 -16.82
#